data_816679123c19df38e920d0a1b677457c
#
_entry.id   816679123c19df38e920d0a1b677457c
#
_cell.length_a   1.000
_cell.length_b   1.000
_cell.length_c   1.000
_cell.angle_alpha   90.00
_cell.angle_beta   90.00
_cell.angle_gamma   90.00
#
_symmetry.space_group_name_H-M   'P 1'
#
loop_
_entity.id
_entity.type
_entity.pdbx_description
1 polymer ?
#
loop_
_entity_poly.entity_id
_entity_poly.type
_entity_poly.pdbx_seq_one_letter_code
_entity_poly.pdbx_strand_id
1 'polypeptide(L)'
;VSLRPSTTTKRRSSFRWLSPGRDSSASPPSFATSLSPASLRALHSDEAVRARGFGRLGALISLITVPLFPTLEGPQWLRLLTMGTVAAFGMLGAWVWLRGAADDRYSRRVFRTFGVASIVMSLMVHYYFGVFSPTPVLTTIGITFFGLGDDRRFALLLSGGAILGYVALVVLLLLGAIPDYGLLSPATSSLAPRVFMAIAVPSCLGVVLWHARLSRRATHEAIQRAQDAMREAQRREALAEEANIGLDRVLQAGAGQVGYRSGQQVGGYVLAELLGRGGMGEVYAAMQLTTGNRAAVKLLNAWALEKPEMLERFAREAKMTAGLHSPNVVEVFEFGTTPEGAPFIAMELLRGQNLGALLRQRTQLPMDEVLVLVEEVARGLTVAHEGGVVHRDLKPQNLFHALDKSEQGTWKILDFGVSKQVGSSGTLTDVALVGTPGYMAPEQAQGREAGPRSDIFALGAVAYRALTGRPPFSGPDVPQILFEIVYRSPPRPSDLVPHLPADVDLALALALAKRAELRFESAAEFAAALVLASKGKLPAPLRDRAKAAVAKLPWGRKVRGRND
;
A
#
# COMPACT_ATOMS: atom_id res chain seq x y z
N VAL A 1 -32.21 36.76 70.70
CA VAL A 1 -33.04 36.76 69.52
C VAL A 1 -32.57 35.60 68.68
N SER A 2 -33.41 34.56 68.64
CA SER A 2 -33.22 33.26 67.98
C SER A 2 -33.35 33.39 66.47
N LEU A 3 -32.48 32.77 65.70
CA LEU A 3 -32.73 32.43 64.31
C LEU A 3 -32.42 30.93 64.08
N ARG A 4 -33.42 30.19 63.64
CA ARG A 4 -33.38 28.77 63.28
C ARG A 4 -32.67 28.56 61.93
N PRO A 5 -31.96 27.43 61.69
CA PRO A 5 -31.40 27.10 60.41
C PRO A 5 -32.42 26.34 59.54
N SER A 6 -32.43 26.69 58.24
CA SER A 6 -33.20 26.07 57.19
C SER A 6 -32.59 24.73 56.75
N THR A 7 -33.43 23.71 56.67
CA THR A 7 -33.14 22.35 56.19
C THR A 7 -32.94 22.31 54.69
N THR A 8 -31.73 21.95 54.24
CA THR A 8 -31.45 21.57 52.85
C THR A 8 -31.52 20.05 52.68
N THR A 9 -32.46 19.59 51.93
CA THR A 9 -32.71 18.19 51.54
C THR A 9 -31.59 17.70 50.62
N LYS A 10 -30.78 16.76 51.08
CA LYS A 10 -29.84 15.98 50.27
C LYS A 10 -30.58 14.94 49.45
N ARG A 11 -30.68 15.12 48.11
CA ARG A 11 -31.06 14.08 47.19
C ARG A 11 -29.91 13.07 47.08
N ARG A 12 -30.05 11.88 47.64
CA ARG A 12 -29.18 10.71 47.37
C ARG A 12 -29.55 10.12 46.00
N SER A 13 -28.65 10.22 45.04
CA SER A 13 -28.70 9.40 43.83
C SER A 13 -28.10 8.03 44.14
N SER A 14 -28.95 7.01 44.16
CA SER A 14 -28.59 5.61 44.30
C SER A 14 -28.02 5.10 42.98
N PHE A 15 -26.72 4.90 42.90
CA PHE A 15 -26.07 4.10 41.86
C PHE A 15 -26.32 2.63 42.16
N ARG A 16 -27.16 2.01 41.34
CA ARG A 16 -27.41 0.55 41.34
C ARG A 16 -26.28 -0.11 40.52
N TRP A 17 -25.44 -0.88 41.16
CA TRP A 17 -24.55 -1.83 40.52
C TRP A 17 -25.39 -2.97 39.94
N LEU A 18 -25.41 -3.09 38.59
CA LEU A 18 -25.90 -4.27 37.89
C LEU A 18 -24.82 -5.34 37.92
N SER A 19 -25.05 -6.41 38.64
CA SER A 19 -24.25 -7.63 38.58
C SER A 19 -24.35 -8.26 37.18
N PRO A 20 -23.28 -8.85 36.64
CA PRO A 20 -23.33 -9.53 35.34
C PRO A 20 -24.09 -10.86 35.49
N GLY A 21 -25.26 -10.94 34.83
CA GLY A 21 -25.98 -12.18 34.62
C GLY A 21 -25.11 -13.15 33.81
N ARG A 22 -24.92 -14.34 34.35
CA ARG A 22 -24.40 -15.50 33.59
C ARG A 22 -25.50 -15.97 32.65
N ASP A 23 -25.39 -15.66 31.37
CA ASP A 23 -26.04 -16.43 30.31
C ASP A 23 -24.96 -17.23 29.57
N SER A 24 -24.84 -18.49 29.91
CA SER A 24 -24.06 -19.52 29.29
C SER A 24 -24.84 -20.18 28.18
N SER A 25 -24.81 -19.67 26.97
CA SER A 25 -25.09 -20.44 25.73
C SER A 25 -24.78 -19.62 24.47
N ALA A 26 -23.58 -19.12 24.32
CA ALA A 26 -23.11 -18.64 23.01
C ALA A 26 -22.12 -19.65 22.45
N SER A 27 -22.55 -20.41 21.46
CA SER A 27 -21.68 -21.23 20.63
C SER A 27 -20.53 -20.37 20.08
N PRO A 28 -19.30 -20.88 19.99
CA PRO A 28 -18.20 -20.09 19.46
C PRO A 28 -18.48 -19.68 18.00
N PRO A 29 -18.24 -18.42 17.62
CA PRO A 29 -18.50 -17.95 16.26
C PRO A 29 -17.68 -18.78 15.27
N SER A 30 -18.35 -19.29 14.25
CA SER A 30 -17.74 -20.03 13.15
C SER A 30 -16.72 -19.13 12.46
N PHE A 31 -15.48 -19.59 12.31
CA PHE A 31 -14.29 -18.90 11.79
C PHE A 31 -14.39 -18.42 10.33
N ALA A 32 -15.57 -18.42 9.73
CA ALA A 32 -15.76 -18.18 8.29
C ALA A 32 -16.23 -16.75 7.91
N THR A 33 -16.45 -15.83 8.85
CA THR A 33 -17.24 -14.62 8.56
C THR A 33 -16.55 -13.27 8.74
N SER A 34 -15.20 -13.20 8.83
CA SER A 34 -14.54 -11.92 9.12
C SER A 34 -13.49 -11.41 8.12
N LEU A 35 -13.36 -12.02 6.95
CA LEU A 35 -12.45 -11.48 5.93
C LEU A 35 -13.17 -10.44 5.05
N SER A 36 -12.54 -9.27 4.89
CA SER A 36 -13.07 -8.23 4.01
C SER A 36 -13.13 -8.72 2.54
N PRO A 37 -14.04 -8.20 1.71
CA PRO A 37 -14.08 -8.53 0.29
C PRO A 37 -12.77 -8.28 -0.47
N ALA A 38 -11.92 -7.39 0.04
CA ALA A 38 -10.59 -7.12 -0.51
C ALA A 38 -9.59 -8.22 -0.12
N SER A 39 -9.62 -8.69 1.13
CA SER A 39 -8.78 -9.80 1.59
C SER A 39 -9.12 -11.11 0.88
N LEU A 40 -10.41 -11.36 0.62
CA LEU A 40 -10.87 -12.51 -0.16
C LEU A 40 -10.40 -12.42 -1.62
N ARG A 41 -10.38 -11.24 -2.22
CA ARG A 41 -9.84 -11.05 -3.59
C ARG A 41 -8.34 -11.23 -3.65
N ALA A 42 -7.60 -10.73 -2.66
CA ALA A 42 -6.14 -10.93 -2.57
C ALA A 42 -5.78 -12.42 -2.40
N LEU A 43 -6.53 -13.16 -1.58
CA LEU A 43 -6.37 -14.61 -1.43
C LEU A 43 -6.69 -15.38 -2.72
N HIS A 44 -7.74 -14.99 -3.45
CA HIS A 44 -8.07 -15.59 -4.74
C HIS A 44 -7.00 -15.30 -5.81
N SER A 45 -6.40 -14.09 -5.81
CA SER A 45 -5.32 -13.76 -6.74
C SER A 45 -4.06 -14.58 -6.47
N ASP A 46 -3.74 -14.84 -5.20
CA ASP A 46 -2.59 -15.68 -4.80
C ASP A 46 -2.81 -17.16 -5.18
N GLU A 47 -4.02 -17.68 -5.00
CA GLU A 47 -4.38 -19.03 -5.42
C GLU A 47 -4.29 -19.19 -6.96
N ALA A 48 -4.73 -18.18 -7.72
CA ALA A 48 -4.61 -18.16 -9.18
C ALA A 48 -3.14 -18.09 -9.65
N VAL A 49 -2.29 -17.30 -8.98
CA VAL A 49 -0.84 -17.22 -9.28
C VAL A 49 -0.17 -18.58 -9.04
N ARG A 50 -0.47 -19.24 -7.92
CA ARG A 50 0.07 -20.58 -7.61
C ARG A 50 -0.41 -21.62 -8.59
N ALA A 51 -1.70 -21.62 -8.94
CA ALA A 51 -2.26 -22.56 -9.93
C ALA A 51 -1.57 -22.42 -11.31
N ARG A 52 -1.28 -21.19 -11.74
CA ARG A 52 -0.51 -20.93 -12.97
C ARG A 52 0.92 -21.47 -12.89
N GLY A 53 1.60 -21.24 -11.74
CA GLY A 53 2.96 -21.76 -11.51
C GLY A 53 3.01 -23.29 -11.58
N PHE A 54 2.07 -23.97 -10.92
CA PHE A 54 1.97 -25.43 -10.93
C PHE A 54 1.56 -25.98 -12.30
N GLY A 55 0.63 -25.32 -13.00
CA GLY A 55 0.24 -25.67 -14.37
C GLY A 55 1.40 -25.55 -15.35
N ARG A 56 2.21 -24.46 -15.25
CA ARG A 56 3.43 -24.30 -16.03
C ARG A 56 4.44 -25.41 -15.78
N LEU A 57 4.68 -25.75 -14.50
CA LEU A 57 5.60 -26.82 -14.13
C LEU A 57 5.12 -28.16 -14.68
N GLY A 58 3.84 -28.50 -14.53
CA GLY A 58 3.25 -29.73 -15.07
C GLY A 58 3.36 -29.82 -16.59
N ALA A 59 3.11 -28.71 -17.30
CA ALA A 59 3.26 -28.65 -18.76
C ALA A 59 4.71 -28.87 -19.20
N LEU A 60 5.68 -28.20 -18.53
CA LEU A 60 7.11 -28.36 -18.85
C LEU A 60 7.61 -29.78 -18.57
N ILE A 61 7.25 -30.37 -17.42
CA ILE A 61 7.62 -31.75 -17.09
C ILE A 61 7.04 -32.71 -18.14
N SER A 62 5.77 -32.55 -18.51
CA SER A 62 5.12 -33.40 -19.51
C SER A 62 5.75 -33.26 -20.90
N LEU A 63 6.12 -32.03 -21.30
CA LEU A 63 6.81 -31.76 -22.57
C LEU A 63 8.15 -32.51 -22.67
N ILE A 64 8.88 -32.61 -21.55
CA ILE A 64 10.17 -33.32 -21.49
C ILE A 64 9.97 -34.83 -21.40
N THR A 65 9.01 -35.31 -20.59
CA THR A 65 8.89 -36.71 -20.25
C THR A 65 8.11 -37.52 -21.28
N VAL A 66 7.08 -36.95 -21.91
CA VAL A 66 6.25 -37.67 -22.91
C VAL A 66 7.08 -38.23 -24.07
N PRO A 67 8.04 -37.50 -24.69
CA PRO A 67 8.89 -38.03 -25.75
C PRO A 67 9.81 -39.19 -25.34
N LEU A 68 10.07 -39.35 -24.03
CA LEU A 68 10.95 -40.40 -23.50
C LEU A 68 10.19 -41.73 -23.32
N PHE A 69 8.85 -41.75 -23.23
CA PHE A 69 8.08 -42.95 -22.99
C PHE A 69 8.28 -44.05 -24.05
N PRO A 70 8.43 -43.78 -25.37
CA PRO A 70 8.69 -44.79 -26.35
C PRO A 70 9.98 -45.57 -26.13
N THR A 71 10.99 -44.96 -25.46
CA THR A 71 12.28 -45.61 -25.20
C THR A 71 12.31 -46.44 -23.91
N LEU A 72 11.23 -46.35 -23.10
CA LEU A 72 11.14 -47.10 -21.85
C LEU A 72 10.66 -48.53 -22.06
N GLU A 73 11.13 -49.44 -21.20
CA GLU A 73 10.71 -50.85 -21.20
C GLU A 73 9.34 -51.05 -20.54
N GLY A 74 8.76 -52.22 -20.66
CA GLY A 74 7.49 -52.62 -20.03
C GLY A 74 6.34 -52.85 -21.02
N PRO A 75 5.16 -53.29 -20.51
CA PRO A 75 4.01 -53.66 -21.36
C PRO A 75 3.54 -52.46 -22.20
N GLN A 76 3.36 -52.64 -23.49
CA GLN A 76 3.01 -51.58 -24.44
C GLN A 76 1.74 -50.82 -24.03
N TRP A 77 0.70 -51.57 -23.61
CA TRP A 77 -0.57 -50.97 -23.17
C TRP A 77 -0.40 -50.01 -21.97
N LEU A 78 0.38 -50.44 -20.97
CA LEU A 78 0.61 -49.64 -19.74
C LEU A 78 1.46 -48.40 -20.05
N ARG A 79 2.49 -48.56 -20.89
CA ARG A 79 3.33 -47.45 -21.37
C ARG A 79 2.50 -46.40 -22.10
N LEU A 80 1.64 -46.82 -23.04
CA LEU A 80 0.77 -45.91 -23.79
C LEU A 80 -0.25 -45.21 -22.87
N LEU A 81 -0.84 -45.95 -21.92
CA LEU A 81 -1.80 -45.40 -20.96
C LEU A 81 -1.15 -44.36 -20.06
N THR A 82 0.04 -44.65 -19.50
CA THR A 82 0.77 -43.71 -18.65
C THR A 82 1.22 -42.48 -19.43
N MET A 83 1.77 -42.68 -20.64
CA MET A 83 2.14 -41.58 -21.53
C MET A 83 0.93 -40.68 -21.86
N GLY A 84 -0.22 -41.26 -22.19
CA GLY A 84 -1.47 -40.52 -22.46
C GLY A 84 -1.95 -39.73 -21.23
N THR A 85 -1.85 -40.31 -20.03
CA THR A 85 -2.23 -39.65 -18.78
C THR A 85 -1.31 -38.47 -18.47
N VAL A 86 0.01 -38.63 -18.64
CA VAL A 86 0.99 -37.54 -18.44
C VAL A 86 0.79 -36.44 -19.48
N ALA A 87 0.54 -36.80 -20.75
CA ALA A 87 0.26 -35.83 -21.81
C ALA A 87 -1.03 -35.03 -21.54
N ALA A 88 -2.11 -35.72 -21.13
CA ALA A 88 -3.37 -35.08 -20.78
C ALA A 88 -3.22 -34.11 -19.58
N PHE A 89 -2.46 -34.50 -18.56
CA PHE A 89 -2.13 -33.64 -17.43
C PHE A 89 -1.31 -32.43 -17.88
N GLY A 90 -0.32 -32.61 -18.74
CA GLY A 90 0.48 -31.51 -19.30
C GLY A 90 -0.34 -30.53 -20.13
N MET A 91 -1.27 -31.03 -20.97
CA MET A 91 -2.19 -30.18 -21.74
C MET A 91 -3.14 -29.40 -20.83
N LEU A 92 -3.67 -30.03 -19.79
CA LEU A 92 -4.51 -29.35 -18.81
C LEU A 92 -3.69 -28.27 -18.04
N GLY A 93 -2.44 -28.57 -17.67
CA GLY A 93 -1.52 -27.63 -17.06
C GLY A 93 -1.20 -26.42 -17.95
N ALA A 94 -0.91 -26.67 -19.24
CA ALA A 94 -0.70 -25.62 -20.23
C ALA A 94 -1.95 -24.76 -20.41
N TRP A 95 -3.13 -25.35 -20.43
CA TRP A 95 -4.39 -24.63 -20.51
C TRP A 95 -4.64 -23.74 -19.27
N VAL A 96 -4.37 -24.24 -18.05
CA VAL A 96 -4.44 -23.46 -16.80
C VAL A 96 -3.43 -22.32 -16.83
N TRP A 97 -2.21 -22.55 -17.30
CA TRP A 97 -1.17 -21.54 -17.43
C TRP A 97 -1.54 -20.42 -18.39
N LEU A 98 -1.99 -20.77 -19.60
CA LEU A 98 -2.28 -19.80 -20.68
C LEU A 98 -3.58 -19.02 -20.43
N ARG A 99 -4.65 -19.67 -19.96
CA ARG A 99 -5.95 -19.02 -19.72
C ARG A 99 -6.03 -18.29 -18.37
N GLY A 100 -5.24 -18.68 -17.40
CA GLY A 100 -5.19 -18.02 -16.09
C GLY A 100 -4.59 -16.61 -16.12
N ALA A 101 -4.17 -16.09 -17.29
CA ALA A 101 -3.65 -14.73 -17.45
C ALA A 101 -4.71 -13.63 -17.30
N ALA A 102 -6.01 -13.96 -17.43
CA ALA A 102 -7.11 -13.02 -17.20
C ALA A 102 -7.74 -13.30 -15.83
N ASP A 103 -7.55 -12.42 -14.87
CA ASP A 103 -7.97 -12.54 -13.46
C ASP A 103 -9.48 -12.86 -13.26
N ASP A 104 -10.35 -12.49 -14.19
CA ASP A 104 -11.80 -12.70 -14.11
C ASP A 104 -12.27 -14.14 -14.47
N ARG A 105 -11.37 -15.03 -14.90
CA ARG A 105 -11.73 -16.37 -15.39
C ARG A 105 -11.23 -17.52 -14.51
N TYR A 106 -10.58 -17.23 -13.40
CA TYR A 106 -10.17 -18.25 -12.46
C TYR A 106 -11.41 -18.87 -11.78
N SER A 107 -11.65 -20.17 -12.04
CA SER A 107 -12.77 -20.92 -11.48
C SER A 107 -12.27 -21.98 -10.50
N ARG A 108 -12.82 -22.02 -9.28
CA ARG A 108 -12.57 -23.10 -8.31
C ARG A 108 -12.83 -24.50 -8.87
N ARG A 109 -13.73 -24.62 -9.86
CA ARG A 109 -13.97 -25.89 -10.55
C ARG A 109 -12.74 -26.34 -11.33
N VAL A 110 -12.09 -25.45 -12.06
CA VAL A 110 -10.86 -25.74 -12.82
C VAL A 110 -9.74 -26.19 -11.89
N PHE A 111 -9.56 -25.50 -10.76
CA PHE A 111 -8.57 -25.86 -9.75
C PHE A 111 -8.81 -27.26 -9.18
N ARG A 112 -10.07 -27.58 -8.85
CA ARG A 112 -10.45 -28.91 -8.35
C ARG A 112 -10.24 -30.00 -9.38
N THR A 113 -10.62 -29.78 -10.65
CA THR A 113 -10.39 -30.73 -11.75
C THR A 113 -8.89 -30.98 -11.92
N PHE A 114 -8.08 -29.93 -11.87
CA PHE A 114 -6.63 -30.05 -11.99
C PHE A 114 -6.01 -30.85 -10.83
N GLY A 115 -6.53 -30.66 -9.61
CA GLY A 115 -6.14 -31.45 -8.45
C GLY A 115 -6.43 -32.95 -8.59
N VAL A 116 -7.64 -33.30 -9.02
CA VAL A 116 -8.01 -34.69 -9.24
C VAL A 116 -7.16 -35.33 -10.36
N ALA A 117 -6.97 -34.60 -11.48
CA ALA A 117 -6.11 -35.06 -12.57
C ALA A 117 -4.66 -35.32 -12.11
N SER A 118 -4.13 -34.52 -11.19
CA SER A 118 -2.79 -34.71 -10.64
C SER A 118 -2.64 -35.98 -9.83
N ILE A 119 -3.69 -36.41 -9.08
CA ILE A 119 -3.69 -37.67 -8.34
C ILE A 119 -3.71 -38.87 -9.33
N VAL A 120 -4.60 -38.84 -10.30
CA VAL A 120 -4.72 -39.92 -11.30
C VAL A 120 -3.39 -40.10 -12.02
N MET A 121 -2.80 -39.02 -12.49
CA MET A 121 -1.49 -39.02 -13.12
C MET A 121 -0.41 -39.59 -12.19
N SER A 122 -0.39 -39.16 -10.93
CA SER A 122 0.59 -39.62 -9.94
C SER A 122 0.48 -41.13 -9.69
N LEU A 123 -0.72 -41.68 -9.48
CA LEU A 123 -0.93 -43.09 -9.26
C LEU A 123 -0.54 -43.96 -10.49
N MET A 124 -0.83 -43.48 -11.71
CA MET A 124 -0.40 -44.14 -12.94
C MET A 124 1.12 -44.17 -13.08
N VAL A 125 1.78 -43.06 -12.77
CA VAL A 125 3.24 -42.97 -12.78
C VAL A 125 3.85 -43.92 -11.74
N HIS A 126 3.26 -44.02 -10.53
CA HIS A 126 3.72 -44.94 -9.49
C HIS A 126 3.56 -46.39 -9.88
N TYR A 127 2.44 -46.75 -10.52
CA TYR A 127 2.22 -48.11 -11.00
C TYR A 127 3.20 -48.48 -12.10
N TYR A 128 3.47 -47.59 -13.05
CA TYR A 128 4.38 -47.84 -14.18
C TYR A 128 5.86 -47.93 -13.73
N PHE A 129 6.34 -46.96 -12.94
CA PHE A 129 7.73 -46.91 -12.49
C PHE A 129 8.01 -47.78 -11.25
N GLY A 130 6.97 -48.22 -10.59
CA GLY A 130 7.02 -49.01 -9.34
C GLY A 130 6.72 -48.18 -8.09
N VAL A 131 5.78 -48.69 -7.30
CA VAL A 131 5.37 -48.04 -6.03
C VAL A 131 6.47 -48.05 -4.96
N PHE A 132 7.42 -48.99 -5.08
CA PHE A 132 8.59 -49.07 -4.19
C PHE A 132 9.81 -48.31 -4.72
N SER A 133 9.65 -47.54 -5.78
CA SER A 133 10.65 -46.61 -6.35
C SER A 133 10.61 -45.23 -5.67
N PRO A 134 11.53 -44.31 -5.98
CA PRO A 134 11.50 -42.94 -5.49
C PRO A 134 10.35 -42.09 -6.06
N THR A 135 9.57 -42.55 -7.02
CA THR A 135 8.52 -41.76 -7.68
C THR A 135 7.46 -41.16 -6.76
N PRO A 136 7.09 -41.76 -5.59
CA PRO A 136 6.17 -41.12 -4.63
C PRO A 136 6.59 -39.75 -4.15
N VAL A 137 7.87 -39.38 -4.25
CA VAL A 137 8.35 -38.03 -3.94
C VAL A 137 7.64 -36.98 -4.83
N LEU A 138 7.26 -37.32 -6.05
CA LEU A 138 6.51 -36.41 -6.94
C LEU A 138 5.12 -36.05 -6.37
N THR A 139 4.49 -36.96 -5.63
CA THR A 139 3.21 -36.73 -4.98
C THR A 139 3.32 -35.68 -3.88
N THR A 140 4.50 -35.55 -3.22
CA THR A 140 4.72 -34.53 -2.19
C THR A 140 4.56 -33.11 -2.72
N ILE A 141 4.94 -32.88 -3.98
CA ILE A 141 4.81 -31.57 -4.65
C ILE A 141 3.31 -31.22 -4.78
N GLY A 142 2.49 -32.15 -5.26
CA GLY A 142 1.05 -31.98 -5.35
C GLY A 142 0.39 -31.77 -3.99
N ILE A 143 0.71 -32.60 -3.00
CA ILE A 143 0.16 -32.50 -1.63
C ILE A 143 0.55 -31.15 -0.99
N THR A 144 1.80 -30.71 -1.16
CA THR A 144 2.23 -29.39 -0.66
C THR A 144 1.44 -28.27 -1.33
N PHE A 145 1.36 -28.29 -2.65
CA PHE A 145 0.67 -27.26 -3.42
C PHE A 145 -0.82 -27.13 -3.02
N PHE A 146 -1.56 -28.25 -3.04
CA PHE A 146 -2.98 -28.24 -2.68
C PHE A 146 -3.19 -28.11 -1.15
N GLY A 147 -2.25 -28.58 -0.34
CA GLY A 147 -2.23 -28.41 1.12
C GLY A 147 -2.18 -26.96 1.55
N LEU A 148 -1.56 -26.08 0.77
CA LEU A 148 -1.54 -24.63 0.96
C LEU A 148 -2.81 -23.92 0.46
N GLY A 149 -3.76 -24.62 -0.19
CA GLY A 149 -5.01 -24.07 -0.73
C GLY A 149 -6.01 -23.62 0.38
N ASP A 150 -6.90 -22.68 0.02
CA ASP A 150 -7.91 -22.12 0.95
C ASP A 150 -8.99 -23.11 1.36
N ASP A 151 -9.40 -23.97 0.44
CA ASP A 151 -10.42 -24.98 0.68
C ASP A 151 -9.87 -26.16 1.48
N ARG A 152 -9.98 -26.07 2.82
CA ARG A 152 -9.50 -27.12 3.73
C ARG A 152 -10.11 -28.48 3.44
N ARG A 153 -11.43 -28.52 3.10
CA ARG A 153 -12.11 -29.79 2.85
C ARG A 153 -11.57 -30.44 1.58
N PHE A 154 -11.45 -29.65 0.52
CA PHE A 154 -10.92 -30.12 -0.75
C PHE A 154 -9.45 -30.56 -0.62
N ALA A 155 -8.60 -29.79 0.06
CA ALA A 155 -7.21 -30.15 0.28
C ALA A 155 -7.05 -31.47 1.08
N LEU A 156 -7.88 -31.69 2.13
CA LEU A 156 -7.86 -32.93 2.91
C LEU A 156 -8.38 -34.12 2.09
N LEU A 157 -9.47 -33.95 1.32
CA LEU A 157 -9.99 -34.99 0.44
C LEU A 157 -8.98 -35.36 -0.64
N LEU A 158 -8.34 -34.37 -1.26
CA LEU A 158 -7.37 -34.60 -2.31
C LEU A 158 -6.12 -35.31 -1.78
N SER A 159 -5.54 -34.80 -0.71
CA SER A 159 -4.34 -35.39 -0.09
C SER A 159 -4.62 -36.76 0.53
N GLY A 160 -5.76 -36.92 1.18
CA GLY A 160 -6.23 -38.21 1.69
C GLY A 160 -6.46 -39.21 0.58
N GLY A 161 -7.08 -38.80 -0.51
CA GLY A 161 -7.27 -39.63 -1.72
C GLY A 161 -5.95 -40.08 -2.35
N ALA A 162 -4.94 -39.19 -2.41
CA ALA A 162 -3.61 -39.55 -2.90
C ALA A 162 -2.92 -40.61 -1.99
N ILE A 163 -2.98 -40.41 -0.67
CA ILE A 163 -2.40 -41.34 0.32
C ILE A 163 -3.12 -42.69 0.26
N LEU A 164 -4.46 -42.68 0.30
CA LEU A 164 -5.27 -43.91 0.27
C LEU A 164 -5.11 -44.66 -1.06
N GLY A 165 -5.06 -43.93 -2.17
CA GLY A 165 -4.81 -44.52 -3.49
C GLY A 165 -3.45 -45.19 -3.59
N TYR A 166 -2.40 -44.54 -3.03
CA TYR A 166 -1.08 -45.16 -2.94
C TYR A 166 -1.09 -46.41 -2.05
N VAL A 167 -1.69 -46.35 -0.86
CA VAL A 167 -1.80 -47.51 0.06
C VAL A 167 -2.57 -48.65 -0.61
N ALA A 168 -3.71 -48.37 -1.27
CA ALA A 168 -4.49 -49.36 -1.99
C ALA A 168 -3.66 -50.04 -3.08
N LEU A 169 -2.89 -49.27 -3.87
CA LEU A 169 -2.02 -49.77 -4.91
C LEU A 169 -0.93 -50.72 -4.33
N VAL A 170 -0.31 -50.33 -3.22
CA VAL A 170 0.68 -51.15 -2.51
C VAL A 170 0.05 -52.45 -2.02
N VAL A 171 -1.13 -52.41 -1.39
CA VAL A 171 -1.82 -53.59 -0.85
C VAL A 171 -2.17 -54.55 -1.97
N LEU A 172 -2.72 -54.06 -3.09
CA LEU A 172 -3.08 -54.88 -4.26
C LEU A 172 -1.84 -55.60 -4.85
N LEU A 173 -0.70 -54.93 -4.89
CA LEU A 173 0.56 -55.51 -5.34
C LEU A 173 1.09 -56.56 -4.36
N LEU A 174 1.05 -56.30 -3.05
CA LEU A 174 1.51 -57.24 -2.02
C LEU A 174 0.64 -58.52 -1.95
N LEU A 175 -0.66 -58.39 -2.20
CA LEU A 175 -1.61 -59.51 -2.29
C LEU A 175 -1.52 -60.31 -3.60
N GLY A 176 -0.74 -59.80 -4.59
CA GLY A 176 -0.66 -60.42 -5.90
C GLY A 176 -1.93 -60.22 -6.76
N ALA A 177 -2.85 -59.34 -6.33
CA ALA A 177 -4.09 -59.06 -7.06
C ALA A 177 -3.86 -58.34 -8.41
N ILE A 178 -2.76 -57.60 -8.52
CA ILE A 178 -2.29 -56.93 -9.73
C ILE A 178 -0.81 -57.26 -9.96
N PRO A 179 -0.34 -57.38 -11.21
CA PRO A 179 1.06 -57.66 -11.52
C PRO A 179 1.93 -56.43 -11.21
N ASP A 180 3.13 -56.68 -10.64
CA ASP A 180 4.14 -55.64 -10.44
C ASP A 180 4.94 -55.42 -11.73
N TYR A 181 4.60 -54.39 -12.47
CA TYR A 181 5.30 -53.99 -13.69
C TYR A 181 6.39 -52.94 -13.43
N GLY A 182 6.64 -52.59 -12.19
CA GLY A 182 7.50 -51.47 -11.81
C GLY A 182 8.89 -51.48 -12.44
N LEU A 183 9.09 -50.59 -13.41
CA LEU A 183 10.33 -50.45 -14.16
C LEU A 183 11.57 -50.22 -13.30
N LEU A 184 11.38 -49.52 -12.19
CA LEU A 184 12.43 -49.16 -11.21
C LEU A 184 12.33 -49.99 -9.92
N SER A 185 11.43 -50.99 -9.87
CA SER A 185 11.29 -51.85 -8.71
C SER A 185 12.32 -52.97 -8.81
N PRO A 186 13.18 -53.16 -7.81
CA PRO A 186 14.09 -54.30 -7.85
C PRO A 186 13.29 -55.59 -7.75
N ALA A 187 13.20 -56.32 -8.84
CA ALA A 187 12.46 -57.60 -8.96
C ALA A 187 12.90 -58.66 -7.94
N THR A 188 14.04 -58.44 -7.25
CA THR A 188 14.66 -59.34 -6.31
C THR A 188 14.57 -58.86 -4.85
N SER A 189 13.87 -57.77 -4.52
CA SER A 189 13.81 -57.27 -3.14
C SER A 189 12.98 -58.20 -2.25
N SER A 190 13.53 -58.58 -1.10
CA SER A 190 12.85 -59.32 -0.02
C SER A 190 11.58 -58.54 0.45
N LEU A 191 10.66 -59.24 1.11
CA LEU A 191 9.42 -58.63 1.63
C LEU A 191 9.66 -57.44 2.57
N ALA A 192 10.76 -57.44 3.35
CA ALA A 192 11.04 -56.44 4.35
C ALA A 192 11.20 -54.99 3.78
N PRO A 193 11.98 -54.70 2.70
CA PRO A 193 12.04 -53.38 2.10
C PRO A 193 10.69 -52.94 1.52
N ARG A 194 9.87 -53.82 0.96
CA ARG A 194 8.53 -53.52 0.42
C ARG A 194 7.59 -53.07 1.54
N VAL A 195 7.57 -53.80 2.66
CA VAL A 195 6.78 -53.42 3.86
C VAL A 195 7.26 -52.09 4.44
N PHE A 196 8.58 -51.88 4.52
CA PHE A 196 9.14 -50.62 4.99
C PHE A 196 8.67 -49.44 4.11
N MET A 197 8.75 -49.52 2.77
CA MET A 197 8.30 -48.46 1.85
C MET A 197 6.78 -48.26 1.90
N ALA A 198 6.01 -49.34 2.10
CA ALA A 198 4.55 -49.25 2.26
C ALA A 198 4.12 -48.42 3.47
N ILE A 199 4.94 -48.39 4.54
CA ILE A 199 4.69 -47.60 5.76
C ILE A 199 5.36 -46.21 5.65
N ALA A 200 6.59 -46.16 5.19
CA ALA A 200 7.39 -44.93 5.18
C ALA A 200 6.80 -43.85 4.22
N VAL A 201 6.38 -44.26 3.03
CA VAL A 201 5.86 -43.30 2.03
C VAL A 201 4.57 -42.62 2.49
N PRO A 202 3.49 -43.34 2.91
CA PRO A 202 2.29 -42.69 3.44
C PRO A 202 2.56 -41.81 4.66
N SER A 203 3.49 -42.25 5.55
CA SER A 203 3.88 -41.46 6.71
C SER A 203 4.55 -40.12 6.29
N CYS A 204 5.50 -40.18 5.35
CA CYS A 204 6.13 -38.97 4.80
C CYS A 204 5.10 -38.04 4.11
N LEU A 205 4.17 -38.59 3.32
CA LEU A 205 3.11 -37.83 2.68
C LEU A 205 2.20 -37.14 3.73
N GLY A 206 1.88 -37.84 4.82
CA GLY A 206 1.13 -37.30 5.94
C GLY A 206 1.86 -36.14 6.65
N VAL A 207 3.18 -36.30 6.90
CA VAL A 207 4.02 -35.25 7.48
C VAL A 207 4.09 -34.01 6.58
N VAL A 208 4.23 -34.19 5.26
CA VAL A 208 4.24 -33.09 4.28
C VAL A 208 2.91 -32.34 4.29
N LEU A 209 1.78 -33.04 4.33
CA LEU A 209 0.47 -32.42 4.44
C LEU A 209 0.32 -31.65 5.75
N TRP A 210 0.71 -32.25 6.87
CA TRP A 210 0.66 -31.60 8.18
C TRP A 210 1.52 -30.34 8.22
N HIS A 211 2.75 -30.39 7.70
CA HIS A 211 3.66 -29.25 7.60
C HIS A 211 3.08 -28.14 6.71
N ALA A 212 2.55 -28.46 5.54
CA ALA A 212 1.90 -27.51 4.66
C ALA A 212 0.74 -26.79 5.35
N ARG A 213 -0.06 -27.53 6.15
CA ARG A 213 -1.17 -26.95 6.93
C ARG A 213 -0.70 -26.08 8.08
N LEU A 214 0.35 -26.47 8.78
CA LEU A 214 0.94 -25.70 9.87
C LEU A 214 1.51 -24.37 9.36
N SER A 215 2.28 -24.43 8.28
CA SER A 215 2.85 -23.25 7.61
C SER A 215 1.74 -22.27 7.18
N ARG A 216 0.65 -22.78 6.60
CA ARG A 216 -0.46 -21.92 6.21
C ARG A 216 -1.14 -21.25 7.41
N ARG A 217 -1.35 -21.98 8.52
CA ARG A 217 -1.92 -21.39 9.73
C ARG A 217 -1.05 -20.29 10.28
N ALA A 218 0.26 -20.51 10.37
CA ALA A 218 1.22 -19.49 10.83
C ALA A 218 1.19 -18.22 9.95
N THR A 219 1.12 -18.41 8.63
CA THR A 219 1.00 -17.27 7.68
C THR A 219 -0.31 -16.51 7.86
N HIS A 220 -1.44 -17.22 8.00
CA HIS A 220 -2.74 -16.58 8.24
C HIS A 220 -2.78 -15.80 9.56
N GLU A 221 -2.27 -16.37 10.64
CA GLU A 221 -2.20 -15.72 11.94
C GLU A 221 -1.28 -14.49 11.91
N ALA A 222 -0.16 -14.57 11.19
CA ALA A 222 0.75 -13.43 11.01
C ALA A 222 0.07 -12.28 10.24
N ILE A 223 -0.66 -12.61 9.16
CA ILE A 223 -1.42 -11.63 8.38
C ILE A 223 -2.54 -11.01 9.24
N GLN A 224 -3.27 -11.81 10.02
CA GLN A 224 -4.33 -11.30 10.90
C GLN A 224 -3.77 -10.39 12.00
N ARG A 225 -2.67 -10.78 12.67
CA ARG A 225 -2.01 -9.93 13.68
C ARG A 225 -1.54 -8.61 13.07
N ALA A 226 -0.95 -8.64 11.86
CA ALA A 226 -0.54 -7.43 11.16
C ALA A 226 -1.74 -6.54 10.81
N GLN A 227 -2.86 -7.12 10.36
CA GLN A 227 -4.08 -6.36 10.05
C GLN A 227 -4.73 -5.78 11.30
N ASP A 228 -4.76 -6.50 12.41
CA ASP A 228 -5.35 -6.03 13.67
C ASP A 228 -4.49 -4.93 14.30
N ALA A 229 -3.15 -5.08 14.28
CA ALA A 229 -2.22 -4.01 14.68
C ALA A 229 -2.39 -2.75 13.82
N MET A 230 -2.62 -2.93 12.52
CA MET A 230 -2.83 -1.84 11.59
C MET A 230 -4.19 -1.14 11.82
N ARG A 231 -5.25 -1.89 12.08
CA ARG A 231 -6.57 -1.33 12.46
C ARG A 231 -6.50 -0.56 13.78
N GLU A 232 -5.75 -1.07 14.75
CA GLU A 232 -5.54 -0.39 16.02
C GLU A 232 -4.74 0.90 15.84
N ALA A 233 -3.69 0.89 15.02
CA ALA A 233 -2.94 2.08 14.66
C ALA A 233 -3.83 3.12 13.95
N GLN A 234 -4.66 2.70 12.99
CA GLN A 234 -5.61 3.57 12.29
C GLN A 234 -6.69 4.13 13.22
N ARG A 235 -7.19 3.35 14.20
CA ARG A 235 -8.10 3.87 15.23
C ARG A 235 -7.45 4.93 16.09
N ARG A 236 -6.20 4.72 16.49
CA ARG A 236 -5.44 5.72 17.26
C ARG A 236 -5.17 6.98 16.45
N GLU A 237 -4.87 6.83 15.17
CA GLU A 237 -4.65 7.94 14.24
C GLU A 237 -5.96 8.71 13.96
N ALA A 238 -7.08 8.01 13.73
CA ALA A 238 -8.39 8.63 13.55
C ALA A 238 -8.85 9.36 14.82
N LEU A 239 -8.63 8.78 16.00
CA LEU A 239 -8.93 9.43 17.28
C LEU A 239 -8.00 10.62 17.55
N ALA A 240 -6.72 10.52 17.15
CA ALA A 240 -5.78 11.65 17.21
C ALA A 240 -6.14 12.73 16.19
N GLU A 241 -6.62 12.36 15.01
CA GLU A 241 -7.10 13.29 13.99
C GLU A 241 -8.43 13.96 14.40
N GLU A 242 -9.37 13.21 14.99
CA GLU A 242 -10.58 13.80 15.60
C GLU A 242 -10.24 14.70 16.78
N ALA A 243 -9.29 14.31 17.63
CA ALA A 243 -8.80 15.15 18.72
C ALA A 243 -8.07 16.40 18.18
N ASN A 244 -7.27 16.27 17.11
CA ASN A 244 -6.62 17.39 16.43
C ASN A 244 -7.63 18.28 15.69
N ILE A 245 -8.65 17.72 15.05
CA ILE A 245 -9.75 18.50 14.42
C ILE A 245 -10.58 19.18 15.50
N GLY A 246 -10.82 18.54 16.63
CA GLY A 246 -11.46 19.14 17.80
C GLY A 246 -10.60 20.27 18.40
N LEU A 247 -9.31 20.02 18.53
CA LEU A 247 -8.32 21.01 19.01
C LEU A 247 -8.13 22.14 17.99
N ASP A 248 -8.06 21.85 16.67
CA ASP A 248 -8.02 22.86 15.61
C ASP A 248 -9.30 23.70 15.55
N ARG A 249 -10.48 23.14 15.82
CA ARG A 249 -11.72 23.91 15.94
C ARG A 249 -11.69 24.84 17.16
N VAL A 250 -11.19 24.37 18.29
CA VAL A 250 -11.02 25.18 19.50
C VAL A 250 -9.93 26.23 19.29
N LEU A 251 -8.85 25.92 18.56
CA LEU A 251 -7.76 26.83 18.25
C LEU A 251 -8.11 27.85 17.15
N GLN A 252 -8.95 27.47 16.16
CA GLN A 252 -9.46 28.40 15.14
C GLN A 252 -10.55 29.33 15.68
N ALA A 253 -11.28 28.92 16.73
CA ALA A 253 -12.17 29.83 17.47
C ALA A 253 -11.41 30.86 18.33
N GLY A 254 -10.09 30.67 18.47
CA GLY A 254 -9.20 31.51 19.30
C GLY A 254 -8.03 32.12 18.52
N ALA A 255 -8.25 32.62 17.29
CA ALA A 255 -7.26 33.45 16.60
C ALA A 255 -6.91 34.67 17.50
N GLY A 256 -5.75 34.60 18.14
CA GLY A 256 -5.30 35.53 19.18
C GLY A 256 -4.98 34.88 20.53
N GLN A 257 -4.99 33.53 20.63
CA GLN A 257 -4.67 32.86 21.88
C GLN A 257 -3.18 32.86 22.18
N VAL A 258 -2.88 33.17 23.45
CA VAL A 258 -1.57 33.07 24.08
C VAL A 258 -1.15 31.59 24.07
N GLY A 259 -0.21 31.19 23.19
CA GLY A 259 0.40 29.87 23.22
C GLY A 259 1.25 29.70 24.49
N TYR A 260 1.59 28.46 24.85
CA TYR A 260 2.41 28.18 26.05
C TYR A 260 3.74 28.96 26.08
N ARG A 261 4.30 29.28 24.89
CA ARG A 261 5.56 30.01 24.74
C ARG A 261 5.39 31.49 24.37
N SER A 262 4.16 32.01 24.32
CA SER A 262 3.90 33.42 24.04
C SER A 262 4.56 34.31 25.10
N GLY A 263 5.19 35.38 24.66
CA GLY A 263 6.00 36.27 25.50
C GLY A 263 7.44 35.81 25.75
N GLN A 264 7.80 34.56 25.37
CA GLN A 264 9.19 34.09 25.47
C GLN A 264 10.06 34.72 24.40
N GLN A 265 11.31 35.01 24.76
CA GLN A 265 12.32 35.42 23.80
C GLN A 265 13.05 34.20 23.25
N VAL A 266 13.12 34.11 21.93
CA VAL A 266 13.79 33.04 21.17
C VAL A 266 14.76 33.71 20.20
N GLY A 267 16.06 33.59 20.45
CA GLY A 267 17.05 34.35 19.70
C GLY A 267 16.77 35.85 19.75
N GLY A 268 16.72 36.49 18.59
CA GLY A 268 16.39 37.91 18.43
C GLY A 268 14.87 38.19 18.33
N TYR A 269 13.98 37.24 18.66
CA TYR A 269 12.54 37.35 18.46
C TYR A 269 11.76 37.19 19.77
N VAL A 270 10.67 37.94 19.95
CA VAL A 270 9.69 37.75 21.02
C VAL A 270 8.46 37.09 20.42
N LEU A 271 8.10 35.89 20.92
CA LEU A 271 6.95 35.13 20.47
C LEU A 271 5.64 35.80 20.88
N ALA A 272 4.70 35.90 19.95
CA ALA A 272 3.36 36.42 20.17
C ALA A 272 2.32 35.27 20.13
N GLU A 273 1.34 35.35 19.24
CA GLU A 273 0.28 34.36 19.09
C GLU A 273 0.77 33.06 18.44
N LEU A 274 0.18 31.93 18.83
CA LEU A 274 0.38 30.64 18.17
C LEU A 274 -0.35 30.64 16.83
N LEU A 275 0.39 30.43 15.73
CA LEU A 275 -0.15 30.37 14.37
C LEU A 275 -0.55 28.94 13.97
N GLY A 276 0.15 27.94 14.49
CA GLY A 276 -0.14 26.55 14.17
C GLY A 276 0.67 25.55 14.99
N ARG A 277 0.13 24.35 15.13
CA ARG A 277 0.79 23.23 15.79
C ARG A 277 0.84 22.06 14.82
N GLY A 278 2.01 21.52 14.60
CA GLY A 278 2.23 20.37 13.73
C GLY A 278 2.83 19.18 14.46
N GLY A 279 2.98 18.06 13.76
CA GLY A 279 3.55 16.84 14.34
C GLY A 279 4.96 17.01 14.92
N MET A 280 5.78 17.90 14.37
CA MET A 280 7.17 18.09 14.80
C MET A 280 7.37 19.35 15.66
N GLY A 281 6.45 20.31 15.64
CA GLY A 281 6.67 21.57 16.31
C GLY A 281 5.50 22.55 16.26
N GLU A 282 5.75 23.73 16.76
CA GLU A 282 4.82 24.84 16.86
C GLU A 282 5.35 26.04 16.08
N VAL A 283 4.45 26.80 15.46
CA VAL A 283 4.78 28.04 14.75
C VAL A 283 4.09 29.20 15.45
N TYR A 284 4.87 30.18 15.83
CA TYR A 284 4.41 31.41 16.51
C TYR A 284 4.58 32.61 15.60
N ALA A 285 3.64 33.54 15.64
CA ALA A 285 3.94 34.92 15.23
C ALA A 285 4.97 35.49 16.21
N ALA A 286 5.87 36.30 15.70
CA ALA A 286 6.92 36.86 16.50
C ALA A 286 7.28 38.29 16.04
N MET A 287 7.94 39.04 16.88
CA MET A 287 8.48 40.35 16.58
C MET A 287 9.99 40.33 16.77
N GLN A 288 10.74 40.74 15.76
CA GLN A 288 12.19 40.86 15.84
C GLN A 288 12.55 42.10 16.71
N LEU A 289 13.33 41.88 17.76
CA LEU A 289 13.66 42.90 18.76
C LEU A 289 14.47 44.09 18.21
N THR A 290 15.33 43.83 17.23
CA THR A 290 16.23 44.83 16.66
C THR A 290 15.57 45.73 15.64
N THR A 291 14.65 45.22 14.84
CA THR A 291 14.02 45.95 13.72
C THR A 291 12.54 46.24 13.93
N GLY A 292 11.88 45.58 14.86
CA GLY A 292 10.43 45.63 15.05
C GLY A 292 9.63 44.92 13.97
N ASN A 293 10.29 44.20 13.03
CA ASN A 293 9.63 43.49 11.98
C ASN A 293 8.90 42.23 12.49
N ARG A 294 7.76 41.95 11.89
CA ARG A 294 7.00 40.72 12.20
C ARG A 294 7.62 39.52 11.47
N ALA A 295 7.67 38.40 12.17
CA ALA A 295 8.17 37.13 11.65
C ALA A 295 7.26 35.97 12.10
N ALA A 296 7.43 34.81 11.49
CA ALA A 296 6.95 33.53 12.01
C ALA A 296 8.16 32.73 12.55
N VAL A 297 8.02 32.17 13.75
CA VAL A 297 9.10 31.37 14.37
C VAL A 297 8.59 29.96 14.58
N LYS A 298 9.26 29.00 13.93
CA LYS A 298 8.99 27.55 14.03
C LYS A 298 9.92 26.94 15.06
N LEU A 299 9.37 26.24 16.04
CA LEU A 299 10.06 25.58 17.15
C LEU A 299 9.75 24.09 17.15
N LEU A 300 10.72 23.27 17.51
CA LEU A 300 10.49 21.84 17.71
C LEU A 300 9.78 21.55 19.03
N ASN A 301 8.94 20.52 19.04
CA ASN A 301 8.32 19.98 20.25
C ASN A 301 9.36 19.28 21.14
N ALA A 302 9.10 19.22 22.46
CA ALA A 302 10.00 18.59 23.43
C ALA A 302 10.42 17.17 23.04
N TRP A 303 9.48 16.32 22.60
CA TRP A 303 9.78 14.97 22.16
C TRP A 303 10.67 14.88 20.91
N ALA A 304 10.62 15.89 20.04
CA ALA A 304 11.46 15.93 18.83
C ALA A 304 12.89 16.38 19.18
N LEU A 305 13.06 17.17 20.25
CA LEU A 305 14.37 17.57 20.77
C LEU A 305 15.17 16.39 21.34
N GLU A 306 14.50 15.34 21.81
CA GLU A 306 15.15 14.12 22.33
C GLU A 306 15.68 13.21 21.21
N LYS A 307 15.35 13.50 19.93
CA LYS A 307 15.73 12.69 18.77
C LYS A 307 16.77 13.39 17.90
N PRO A 308 18.06 12.96 17.92
CA PRO A 308 19.12 13.58 17.12
C PRO A 308 18.79 13.68 15.63
N GLU A 309 18.12 12.66 15.09
CA GLU A 309 17.68 12.62 13.69
C GLU A 309 16.69 13.74 13.33
N MET A 310 15.83 14.13 14.27
CA MET A 310 14.86 15.21 14.06
C MET A 310 15.55 16.59 14.10
N LEU A 311 16.56 16.74 14.96
CA LEU A 311 17.37 17.96 15.04
C LEU A 311 18.16 18.17 13.74
N GLU A 312 18.83 17.13 13.24
CA GLU A 312 19.55 17.18 11.97
C GLU A 312 18.64 17.50 10.79
N ARG A 313 17.45 16.90 10.76
CA ARG A 313 16.45 17.15 9.72
C ARG A 313 15.98 18.61 9.74
N PHE A 314 15.66 19.13 10.93
CA PHE A 314 15.21 20.50 11.10
C PHE A 314 16.30 21.51 10.68
N ALA A 315 17.55 21.29 11.09
CA ALA A 315 18.67 22.13 10.71
C ALA A 315 18.95 22.09 9.19
N ARG A 316 18.79 20.92 8.58
CA ARG A 316 18.98 20.74 7.12
C ARG A 316 17.87 21.45 6.33
N GLU A 317 16.60 21.32 6.75
CA GLU A 317 15.46 22.03 6.19
C GLU A 317 15.70 23.54 6.17
N ALA A 318 16.10 24.10 7.32
CA ALA A 318 16.40 25.50 7.44
C ALA A 318 17.52 25.96 6.49
N LYS A 319 18.65 25.25 6.47
CA LYS A 319 19.80 25.60 5.62
C LYS A 319 19.48 25.55 4.13
N MET A 320 18.72 24.54 3.70
CA MET A 320 18.34 24.39 2.30
C MET A 320 17.36 25.45 1.86
N THR A 321 16.38 25.80 2.70
CA THR A 321 15.39 26.83 2.37
C THR A 321 15.97 28.24 2.42
N ALA A 322 16.89 28.54 3.35
CA ALA A 322 17.51 29.86 3.50
C ALA A 322 18.30 30.32 2.26
N GLY A 323 18.79 29.38 1.43
CA GLY A 323 19.47 29.69 0.17
C GLY A 323 18.54 29.95 -1.02
N LEU A 324 17.22 29.77 -0.88
CA LEU A 324 16.26 29.89 -1.97
C LEU A 324 15.63 31.28 -1.97
N HIS A 325 15.94 32.09 -3.00
CA HIS A 325 15.36 33.42 -3.17
C HIS A 325 14.30 33.39 -4.29
N SER A 326 13.03 33.28 -3.92
CA SER A 326 11.89 33.27 -4.85
C SER A 326 10.64 33.86 -4.19
N PRO A 327 9.83 34.65 -4.90
CA PRO A 327 8.55 35.12 -4.38
C PRO A 327 7.58 33.96 -4.09
N ASN A 328 7.82 32.79 -4.68
CA ASN A 328 6.98 31.59 -4.56
C ASN A 328 7.54 30.55 -3.56
N VAL A 329 8.54 30.94 -2.75
CA VAL A 329 9.07 30.13 -1.64
C VAL A 329 9.02 30.99 -0.37
N VAL A 330 8.73 30.39 0.77
CA VAL A 330 8.78 31.11 2.05
C VAL A 330 10.22 31.58 2.33
N GLU A 331 10.37 32.87 2.65
CA GLU A 331 11.67 33.45 2.97
C GLU A 331 12.08 33.09 4.39
N VAL A 332 13.25 32.47 4.55
CA VAL A 332 13.84 32.14 5.86
C VAL A 332 14.86 33.22 6.20
N PHE A 333 14.64 33.90 7.33
CA PHE A 333 15.50 34.99 7.80
C PHE A 333 16.67 34.48 8.61
N GLU A 334 16.42 33.49 9.50
CA GLU A 334 17.40 33.01 10.46
C GLU A 334 17.14 31.55 10.84
N PHE A 335 18.21 30.80 11.03
CA PHE A 335 18.23 29.55 11.76
C PHE A 335 19.14 29.69 12.97
N GLY A 336 18.60 29.45 14.16
CA GLY A 336 19.31 29.63 15.40
C GLY A 336 18.98 28.57 16.45
N THR A 337 19.57 28.72 17.63
CA THR A 337 19.27 27.90 18.81
C THR A 337 18.90 28.78 19.98
N THR A 338 17.94 28.31 20.78
CA THR A 338 17.60 29.00 22.05
C THR A 338 18.71 28.81 23.08
N PRO A 339 18.74 29.59 24.18
CA PRO A 339 19.71 29.39 25.26
C PRO A 339 19.70 27.95 25.82
N GLU A 340 18.55 27.27 25.78
CA GLU A 340 18.39 25.91 26.24
C GLU A 340 18.83 24.87 25.17
N GLY A 341 19.36 25.33 24.03
CA GLY A 341 19.85 24.49 22.94
C GLY A 341 18.78 23.99 21.94
N ALA A 342 17.53 24.46 22.05
CA ALA A 342 16.48 24.10 21.12
C ALA A 342 16.61 24.88 19.79
N PRO A 343 16.63 24.23 18.61
CA PRO A 343 16.72 24.95 17.35
C PRO A 343 15.41 25.63 16.98
N PHE A 344 15.51 26.76 16.28
CA PHE A 344 14.38 27.50 15.74
C PHE A 344 14.65 27.96 14.30
N ILE A 345 13.57 28.19 13.55
CA ILE A 345 13.60 28.82 12.22
C ILE A 345 12.73 30.07 12.29
N ALA A 346 13.31 31.22 11.97
CA ALA A 346 12.59 32.48 11.79
C ALA A 346 12.39 32.72 10.28
N MET A 347 11.15 33.01 9.88
CA MET A 347 10.75 33.16 8.49
C MET A 347 9.71 34.29 8.33
N GLU A 348 9.38 34.64 7.10
CA GLU A 348 8.35 35.63 6.81
C GLU A 348 7.00 35.23 7.40
N LEU A 349 6.33 36.20 8.00
CA LEU A 349 4.96 36.03 8.50
C LEU A 349 3.96 36.21 7.38
N LEU A 350 3.34 35.12 6.92
CA LEU A 350 2.36 35.12 5.86
C LEU A 350 0.95 35.42 6.40
N ARG A 351 0.17 36.15 5.60
CA ARG A 351 -1.27 36.36 5.81
C ARG A 351 -2.03 35.59 4.74
N GLY A 352 -3.11 34.88 5.09
CA GLY A 352 -3.89 34.06 4.15
C GLY A 352 -4.13 32.65 4.68
N GLN A 353 -4.18 31.68 3.79
CA GLN A 353 -4.45 30.29 4.16
C GLN A 353 -3.72 29.28 3.26
N ASN A 354 -3.49 28.08 3.75
CA ASN A 354 -2.94 27.01 2.90
C ASN A 354 -4.01 26.38 1.99
N LEU A 355 -3.58 25.76 0.89
CA LEU A 355 -4.45 25.12 -0.07
C LEU A 355 -5.31 24.01 0.55
N GLY A 356 -4.82 23.30 1.57
CA GLY A 356 -5.58 22.31 2.30
C GLY A 356 -6.81 22.90 2.99
N ALA A 357 -6.66 24.05 3.63
CA ALA A 357 -7.77 24.81 4.23
C ALA A 357 -8.76 25.31 3.16
N LEU A 358 -8.23 25.88 2.08
CA LEU A 358 -9.05 26.37 0.97
C LEU A 358 -9.88 25.23 0.33
N LEU A 359 -9.30 24.06 0.09
CA LEU A 359 -9.99 22.91 -0.50
C LEU A 359 -10.99 22.23 0.45
N ARG A 360 -10.88 22.44 1.76
CA ARG A 360 -11.94 22.04 2.72
C ARG A 360 -13.18 22.94 2.61
N GLN A 361 -12.96 24.23 2.32
CA GLN A 361 -14.06 25.20 2.18
C GLN A 361 -14.74 25.10 0.80
N ARG A 362 -13.96 24.96 -0.27
CA ARG A 362 -14.44 25.09 -1.66
C ARG A 362 -14.54 23.76 -2.41
N THR A 363 -14.10 22.67 -1.81
CA THR A 363 -14.02 21.31 -2.38
C THR A 363 -13.13 21.21 -3.61
N GLN A 364 -13.30 22.06 -4.63
CA GLN A 364 -12.54 22.15 -5.87
C GLN A 364 -12.31 23.62 -6.26
N LEU A 365 -11.34 23.86 -7.12
CA LEU A 365 -11.02 25.18 -7.66
C LEU A 365 -11.33 25.21 -9.16
N PRO A 366 -11.74 26.37 -9.72
CA PRO A 366 -11.87 26.55 -11.15
C PRO A 366 -10.52 26.48 -11.85
N MET A 367 -10.53 26.20 -13.16
CA MET A 367 -9.31 25.94 -13.93
C MET A 367 -8.32 27.10 -13.89
N ASP A 368 -8.81 28.35 -14.00
CA ASP A 368 -7.97 29.55 -13.97
C ASP A 368 -7.19 29.70 -12.67
N GLU A 369 -7.83 29.46 -11.53
CA GLU A 369 -7.16 29.47 -10.23
C GLU A 369 -6.13 28.34 -10.11
N VAL A 370 -6.43 27.15 -10.67
CA VAL A 370 -5.49 26.02 -10.66
C VAL A 370 -4.29 26.31 -11.57
N LEU A 371 -4.48 27.00 -12.68
CA LEU A 371 -3.37 27.41 -13.54
C LEU A 371 -2.43 28.36 -12.81
N VAL A 372 -2.96 29.40 -12.15
CA VAL A 372 -2.14 30.32 -11.33
C VAL A 372 -1.38 29.55 -10.23
N LEU A 373 -2.08 28.69 -9.49
CA LEU A 373 -1.46 27.84 -8.47
C LEU A 373 -0.28 27.03 -9.05
N VAL A 374 -0.50 26.30 -10.16
CA VAL A 374 0.51 25.45 -10.76
C VAL A 374 1.68 26.24 -11.32
N GLU A 375 1.44 27.37 -11.99
CA GLU A 375 2.49 28.24 -12.52
C GLU A 375 3.36 28.83 -11.41
N GLU A 376 2.76 29.32 -10.33
CA GLU A 376 3.47 29.94 -9.22
C GLU A 376 4.28 28.93 -8.41
N VAL A 377 3.69 27.76 -8.11
CA VAL A 377 4.41 26.67 -7.45
C VAL A 377 5.53 26.12 -8.35
N ALA A 378 5.30 26.00 -9.67
CA ALA A 378 6.33 25.56 -10.61
C ALA A 378 7.52 26.52 -10.66
N ARG A 379 7.29 27.84 -10.55
CA ARG A 379 8.39 28.84 -10.46
C ARG A 379 9.23 28.63 -9.18
N GLY A 380 8.56 28.40 -8.03
CA GLY A 380 9.25 28.11 -6.78
C GLY A 380 10.05 26.81 -6.84
N LEU A 381 9.47 25.73 -7.39
CA LEU A 381 10.16 24.46 -7.59
C LEU A 381 11.34 24.57 -8.56
N THR A 382 11.24 25.38 -9.61
CA THR A 382 12.35 25.59 -10.56
C THR A 382 13.56 26.17 -9.85
N VAL A 383 13.38 27.23 -9.06
CA VAL A 383 14.46 27.84 -8.27
C VAL A 383 15.07 26.81 -7.29
N ALA A 384 14.24 26.02 -6.64
CA ALA A 384 14.73 24.99 -5.71
C ALA A 384 15.54 23.90 -6.45
N HIS A 385 15.04 23.40 -7.57
CA HIS A 385 15.71 22.36 -8.36
C HIS A 385 17.04 22.83 -8.96
N GLU A 386 17.09 24.07 -9.43
CA GLU A 386 18.34 24.70 -9.90
C GLU A 386 19.37 24.84 -8.77
N GLY A 387 18.90 25.09 -7.54
CA GLY A 387 19.72 25.06 -6.32
C GLY A 387 20.05 23.66 -5.81
N GLY A 388 19.69 22.60 -6.52
CA GLY A 388 19.91 21.19 -6.12
C GLY A 388 18.98 20.72 -4.98
N VAL A 389 17.92 21.48 -4.67
CA VAL A 389 16.97 21.17 -3.59
C VAL A 389 15.72 20.53 -4.16
N VAL A 390 15.36 19.35 -3.66
CA VAL A 390 14.11 18.64 -3.98
C VAL A 390 13.16 18.75 -2.77
N HIS A 391 11.89 19.08 -3.00
CA HIS A 391 10.92 19.32 -1.92
C HIS A 391 10.49 18.03 -1.20
N ARG A 392 10.22 16.95 -1.90
CA ARG A 392 9.89 15.59 -1.42
C ARG A 392 8.61 15.41 -0.60
N ASP A 393 7.95 16.49 -0.17
CA ASP A 393 6.69 16.46 0.59
C ASP A 393 5.69 17.53 0.13
N LEU A 394 5.62 17.75 -1.20
CA LEU A 394 4.68 18.70 -1.77
C LEU A 394 3.25 18.18 -1.61
N LYS A 395 2.41 18.96 -0.91
CA LYS A 395 1.01 18.65 -0.62
C LYS A 395 0.22 19.93 -0.35
N PRO A 396 -1.12 19.89 -0.36
CA PRO A 396 -1.93 21.10 -0.17
C PRO A 396 -1.65 21.88 1.12
N GLN A 397 -1.22 21.23 2.20
CA GLN A 397 -0.88 21.87 3.47
C GLN A 397 0.40 22.70 3.38
N ASN A 398 1.32 22.36 2.49
CA ASN A 398 2.60 23.03 2.28
C ASN A 398 2.55 24.08 1.16
N LEU A 399 1.38 24.38 0.61
CA LEU A 399 1.15 25.45 -0.37
C LEU A 399 0.26 26.52 0.25
N PHE A 400 0.81 27.70 0.44
CA PHE A 400 0.16 28.80 1.14
C PHE A 400 -0.19 29.93 0.15
N HIS A 401 -1.46 30.34 0.13
CA HIS A 401 -1.90 31.51 -0.60
C HIS A 401 -1.70 32.75 0.27
N ALA A 402 -0.57 33.40 0.07
CA ALA A 402 -0.17 34.58 0.82
C ALA A 402 -0.80 35.83 0.22
N LEU A 403 -1.49 36.62 1.04
CA LEU A 403 -2.10 37.88 0.64
C LEU A 403 -1.18 39.05 1.01
N ASP A 404 -0.93 39.94 0.07
CA ASP A 404 -0.25 41.20 0.31
C ASP A 404 -1.18 42.25 0.95
N LYS A 405 -0.68 43.49 1.11
CA LYS A 405 -1.47 44.59 1.66
C LYS A 405 -2.60 45.05 0.73
N SER A 406 -2.50 44.71 -0.55
CA SER A 406 -3.50 45.01 -1.60
C SER A 406 -4.49 43.88 -1.82
N GLU A 407 -4.44 42.83 -0.94
CA GLU A 407 -5.20 41.59 -1.06
C GLU A 407 -4.89 40.78 -2.35
N GLN A 408 -3.79 41.10 -3.03
CA GLN A 408 -3.30 40.28 -4.12
C GLN A 408 -2.64 39.04 -3.53
N GLY A 409 -3.02 37.88 -4.06
CA GLY A 409 -2.54 36.59 -3.57
C GLY A 409 -1.36 36.07 -4.39
N THR A 410 -0.39 35.47 -3.69
CA THR A 410 0.72 34.74 -4.31
C THR A 410 0.86 33.40 -3.62
N TRP A 411 0.99 32.33 -4.41
CA TRP A 411 1.25 30.99 -3.86
C TRP A 411 2.72 30.85 -3.45
N LYS A 412 2.93 30.42 -2.23
CA LYS A 412 4.25 30.17 -1.66
C LYS A 412 4.36 28.72 -1.21
N ILE A 413 5.53 28.13 -1.46
CA ILE A 413 5.90 26.81 -0.97
C ILE A 413 6.44 26.94 0.44
N LEU A 414 5.89 26.18 1.37
CA LEU A 414 6.36 26.07 2.76
C LEU A 414 7.15 24.78 2.93
N ASP A 415 7.94 24.68 4.00
CA ASP A 415 8.53 23.45 4.56
C ASP A 415 9.09 22.49 3.50
N PHE A 416 10.31 22.76 3.00
CA PHE A 416 11.02 21.83 2.11
C PHE A 416 11.33 20.52 2.87
N GLY A 417 10.62 19.46 2.49
CA GLY A 417 10.54 18.19 3.21
C GLY A 417 11.81 17.33 3.15
N VAL A 418 12.92 17.82 3.66
CA VAL A 418 14.17 17.06 3.85
C VAL A 418 13.95 15.85 4.79
N SER A 419 12.81 15.83 5.48
CA SER A 419 12.43 14.82 6.47
C SER A 419 12.18 13.42 5.93
N LYS A 420 12.09 13.22 4.60
CA LYS A 420 11.73 11.92 3.98
C LYS A 420 12.90 11.22 3.26
N GLN A 421 14.14 11.47 3.61
CA GLN A 421 15.19 10.53 3.24
C GLN A 421 15.00 9.25 4.07
N VAL A 422 14.60 8.19 3.39
CA VAL A 422 14.64 6.84 3.96
C VAL A 422 16.10 6.56 4.30
N GLY A 423 16.43 6.59 5.59
CA GLY A 423 17.72 6.12 6.09
C GLY A 423 17.85 4.64 5.72
N SER A 424 19.06 4.19 5.50
CA SER A 424 19.45 2.84 5.06
C SER A 424 18.96 1.67 5.95
N SER A 425 18.08 1.91 6.91
CA SER A 425 17.47 0.93 7.83
C SER A 425 15.97 1.10 8.07
N GLY A 426 15.30 2.06 7.36
CA GLY A 426 13.87 2.34 7.59
C GLY A 426 12.97 1.33 6.89
N THR A 427 12.20 0.59 7.65
CA THR A 427 11.08 -0.23 7.17
C THR A 427 9.96 0.68 6.62
N LEU A 428 9.14 0.19 5.68
CA LEU A 428 7.95 0.87 5.13
C LEU A 428 7.00 1.42 6.21
N THR A 429 7.11 0.95 7.45
CA THR A 429 6.38 1.40 8.63
C THR A 429 6.75 2.82 9.09
N ASP A 430 8.00 3.25 8.89
CA ASP A 430 8.45 4.60 9.31
C ASP A 430 7.93 5.70 8.36
N VAL A 431 7.66 5.34 7.10
CA VAL A 431 7.06 6.23 6.08
C VAL A 431 5.57 6.47 6.37
N ALA A 432 4.89 5.49 6.98
CA ALA A 432 3.47 5.56 7.30
C ALA A 432 3.14 6.47 8.49
N LEU A 433 4.13 6.78 9.34
CA LEU A 433 3.94 7.56 10.56
C LEU A 433 3.94 9.10 10.35
N VAL A 434 4.28 9.61 9.16
CA VAL A 434 4.47 11.06 8.93
C VAL A 434 3.68 11.56 7.72
N GLY A 435 2.35 11.58 7.78
CA GLY A 435 1.49 12.34 6.87
C GLY A 435 0.69 11.53 5.84
N THR A 436 -0.23 12.20 5.13
CA THR A 436 -1.11 11.62 4.10
C THR A 436 -0.30 11.24 2.85
N PRO A 437 -0.15 9.95 2.51
CA PRO A 437 0.71 9.52 1.40
C PRO A 437 0.17 9.83 0.00
N GLY A 438 -1.08 10.30 -0.12
CA GLY A 438 -1.80 10.44 -1.38
C GLY A 438 -1.18 11.36 -2.45
N TYR A 439 -0.13 12.13 -2.10
CA TYR A 439 0.62 13.01 -3.00
C TYR A 439 2.06 12.53 -3.28
N MET A 440 2.49 11.46 -2.62
CA MET A 440 3.82 10.87 -2.74
C MET A 440 4.04 10.28 -4.13
N ALA A 441 5.25 10.42 -4.67
CA ALA A 441 5.60 9.81 -5.95
C ALA A 441 5.83 8.29 -5.81
N PRO A 442 5.62 7.49 -6.89
CA PRO A 442 5.80 6.04 -6.87
C PRO A 442 7.18 5.58 -6.40
N GLU A 443 8.25 6.27 -6.82
CA GLU A 443 9.61 5.98 -6.37
C GLU A 443 9.80 6.19 -4.87
N GLN A 444 9.19 7.23 -4.30
CA GLN A 444 9.21 7.45 -2.85
C GLN A 444 8.43 6.37 -2.11
N ALA A 445 7.25 5.99 -2.62
CA ALA A 445 6.45 4.90 -2.06
C ALA A 445 7.17 3.54 -2.10
N GLN A 446 8.16 3.39 -2.99
CA GLN A 446 9.01 2.20 -3.13
C GLN A 446 10.34 2.32 -2.37
N GLY A 447 10.57 3.38 -1.61
CA GLY A 447 11.82 3.62 -0.90
C GLY A 447 13.01 3.95 -1.80
N ARG A 448 12.75 4.34 -3.07
CA ARG A 448 13.81 4.76 -4.01
C ARG A 448 14.12 6.24 -3.84
N GLU A 449 15.24 6.66 -4.40
CA GLU A 449 15.65 8.06 -4.36
C GLU A 449 14.66 8.98 -5.08
N ALA A 450 14.26 10.05 -4.40
CA ALA A 450 13.40 11.08 -4.92
C ALA A 450 14.22 12.20 -5.57
N GLY A 451 13.82 12.59 -6.77
CA GLY A 451 14.44 13.67 -7.53
C GLY A 451 13.43 14.77 -7.93
N PRO A 452 13.82 15.76 -8.73
CA PRO A 452 12.96 16.84 -9.22
C PRO A 452 11.64 16.33 -9.83
N ARG A 453 11.67 15.20 -10.53
CA ARG A 453 10.49 14.59 -11.14
C ARG A 453 9.50 13.99 -10.12
N SER A 454 9.92 13.78 -8.88
CA SER A 454 9.01 13.40 -7.79
C SER A 454 8.14 14.58 -7.37
N ASP A 455 8.69 15.80 -7.35
CA ASP A 455 7.93 17.02 -7.05
C ASP A 455 6.94 17.35 -8.19
N ILE A 456 7.30 17.04 -9.45
CA ILE A 456 6.38 17.18 -10.59
C ILE A 456 5.18 16.23 -10.45
N PHE A 457 5.40 14.99 -9.99
CA PHE A 457 4.30 14.07 -9.69
C PHE A 457 3.40 14.61 -8.58
N ALA A 458 3.99 15.10 -7.50
CA ALA A 458 3.26 15.69 -6.39
C ALA A 458 2.47 16.94 -6.80
N LEU A 459 3.04 17.83 -7.63
CA LEU A 459 2.35 18.99 -8.20
C LEU A 459 1.19 18.56 -9.12
N GLY A 460 1.39 17.51 -9.92
CA GLY A 460 0.32 16.89 -10.72
C GLY A 460 -0.80 16.33 -9.84
N ALA A 461 -0.47 15.70 -8.71
CA ALA A 461 -1.44 15.20 -7.75
C ALA A 461 -2.22 16.33 -7.05
N VAL A 462 -1.54 17.43 -6.73
CA VAL A 462 -2.16 18.65 -6.19
C VAL A 462 -3.12 19.27 -7.22
N ALA A 463 -2.69 19.44 -8.47
CA ALA A 463 -3.53 19.96 -9.55
C ALA A 463 -4.76 19.08 -9.79
N TYR A 464 -4.57 17.75 -9.83
CA TYR A 464 -5.67 16.80 -9.92
C TYR A 464 -6.67 16.97 -8.77
N ARG A 465 -6.17 17.06 -7.51
CA ARG A 465 -7.02 17.27 -6.32
C ARG A 465 -7.78 18.60 -6.37
N ALA A 466 -7.12 19.66 -6.78
CA ALA A 466 -7.71 20.99 -6.87
C ALA A 466 -8.82 21.05 -7.94
N LEU A 467 -8.61 20.41 -9.08
CA LEU A 467 -9.58 20.37 -10.18
C LEU A 467 -10.77 19.45 -9.90
N THR A 468 -10.52 18.25 -9.35
CA THR A 468 -11.54 17.19 -9.25
C THR A 468 -12.25 17.15 -7.91
N GLY A 469 -11.76 17.86 -6.91
CA GLY A 469 -12.28 17.79 -5.55
C GLY A 469 -11.91 16.49 -4.80
N ARG A 470 -11.11 15.58 -5.40
CA ARG A 470 -10.74 14.28 -4.82
C ARG A 470 -9.25 14.02 -4.98
N PRO A 471 -8.57 13.43 -4.00
CA PRO A 471 -7.18 13.02 -4.17
C PRO A 471 -7.07 11.97 -5.30
N PRO A 472 -5.97 11.96 -6.09
CA PRO A 472 -5.80 11.00 -7.17
C PRO A 472 -5.71 9.55 -6.65
N PHE A 473 -5.14 9.37 -5.47
CA PHE A 473 -4.98 8.07 -4.83
C PHE A 473 -5.57 8.10 -3.44
N SER A 474 -6.42 7.13 -3.14
CA SER A 474 -7.11 7.02 -1.85
C SER A 474 -7.38 5.55 -1.54
N GLY A 475 -7.47 5.21 -0.28
CA GLY A 475 -7.73 3.85 0.17
C GLY A 475 -8.15 3.83 1.63
N PRO A 476 -8.64 2.68 2.11
CA PRO A 476 -9.03 2.50 3.51
C PRO A 476 -7.85 2.49 4.47
N ASP A 477 -6.63 2.28 3.96
CA ASP A 477 -5.40 2.20 4.74
C ASP A 477 -4.18 2.67 3.93
N VAL A 478 -3.08 2.95 4.62
CA VAL A 478 -1.83 3.42 4.00
C VAL A 478 -1.25 2.43 2.98
N PRO A 479 -1.16 1.11 3.24
CA PRO A 479 -0.70 0.15 2.24
C PRO A 479 -1.53 0.15 0.96
N GLN A 480 -2.85 0.27 1.06
CA GLN A 480 -3.71 0.38 -0.12
C GLN A 480 -3.42 1.66 -0.90
N ILE A 481 -3.24 2.79 -0.22
CA ILE A 481 -2.88 4.06 -0.87
C ILE A 481 -1.51 3.93 -1.56
N LEU A 482 -0.50 3.35 -0.91
CA LEU A 482 0.81 3.10 -1.51
C LEU A 482 0.72 2.16 -2.73
N PHE A 483 -0.09 1.11 -2.64
CA PHE A 483 -0.36 0.23 -3.78
C PHE A 483 -0.99 0.99 -4.95
N GLU A 484 -2.00 1.83 -4.71
CA GLU A 484 -2.63 2.67 -5.73
C GLU A 484 -1.61 3.64 -6.37
N ILE A 485 -0.74 4.25 -5.56
CA ILE A 485 0.31 5.15 -6.05
C ILE A 485 1.28 4.42 -6.99
N VAL A 486 1.67 3.21 -6.66
CA VAL A 486 2.69 2.46 -7.42
C VAL A 486 2.10 1.79 -8.66
N TYR A 487 0.90 1.20 -8.55
CA TYR A 487 0.39 0.27 -9.56
C TYR A 487 -0.89 0.69 -10.27
N ARG A 488 -1.61 1.71 -9.79
CA ARG A 488 -2.92 2.11 -10.36
C ARG A 488 -2.90 3.54 -10.88
N SER A 489 -3.67 3.80 -11.94
CA SER A 489 -3.98 5.16 -12.36
C SER A 489 -5.22 5.68 -11.64
N PRO A 490 -5.28 6.98 -11.34
CA PRO A 490 -6.50 7.59 -10.80
C PRO A 490 -7.64 7.57 -11.82
N PRO A 491 -8.89 7.86 -11.44
CA PRO A 491 -9.97 8.14 -12.37
C PRO A 491 -9.61 9.28 -13.32
N ARG A 492 -10.15 9.23 -14.55
CA ARG A 492 -9.92 10.31 -15.52
C ARG A 492 -10.50 11.62 -14.99
N PRO A 493 -9.77 12.74 -15.01
CA PRO A 493 -10.27 14.02 -14.53
C PRO A 493 -11.58 14.47 -15.22
N SER A 494 -11.69 14.33 -16.55
CA SER A 494 -12.90 14.68 -17.29
C SER A 494 -14.10 13.78 -17.00
N ASP A 495 -13.91 12.55 -16.48
CA ASP A 495 -15.02 11.71 -16.00
C ASP A 495 -15.60 12.23 -14.67
N LEU A 496 -14.82 12.98 -13.90
CA LEU A 496 -15.22 13.60 -12.63
C LEU A 496 -15.76 15.02 -12.84
N VAL A 497 -15.17 15.75 -13.79
CA VAL A 497 -15.48 17.15 -14.12
C VAL A 497 -15.64 17.27 -15.63
N PRO A 498 -16.87 17.03 -16.16
CA PRO A 498 -17.11 16.83 -17.60
C PRO A 498 -16.75 18.02 -18.52
N HIS A 499 -16.62 19.22 -17.98
CA HIS A 499 -16.27 20.42 -18.77
C HIS A 499 -14.76 20.63 -18.94
N LEU A 500 -13.92 19.74 -18.37
CA LEU A 500 -12.47 19.81 -18.57
C LEU A 500 -12.10 19.39 -20.00
N PRO A 501 -11.24 20.17 -20.69
CA PRO A 501 -10.71 19.76 -21.98
C PRO A 501 -9.94 18.42 -21.89
N ALA A 502 -10.10 17.57 -22.89
CA ALA A 502 -9.42 16.25 -22.93
C ALA A 502 -7.88 16.35 -22.88
N ASP A 503 -7.32 17.47 -23.34
CA ASP A 503 -5.88 17.71 -23.24
C ASP A 503 -5.40 17.87 -21.79
N VAL A 504 -6.26 18.30 -20.86
CA VAL A 504 -5.95 18.36 -19.42
C VAL A 504 -5.76 16.97 -18.85
N ASP A 505 -6.60 16.00 -19.25
CA ASP A 505 -6.39 14.59 -18.88
C ASP A 505 -5.00 14.11 -19.32
N LEU A 506 -4.60 14.45 -20.54
CA LEU A 506 -3.32 14.04 -21.11
C LEU A 506 -2.12 14.70 -20.38
N ALA A 507 -2.21 15.98 -20.06
CA ALA A 507 -1.17 16.67 -19.29
C ALA A 507 -1.03 16.06 -17.89
N LEU A 508 -2.15 15.82 -17.19
CA LEU A 508 -2.14 15.15 -15.88
C LEU A 508 -1.68 13.70 -15.95
N ALA A 509 -1.97 12.97 -17.06
CA ALA A 509 -1.44 11.62 -17.25
C ALA A 509 0.08 11.57 -17.30
N LEU A 510 0.72 12.55 -17.94
CA LEU A 510 2.18 12.65 -17.97
C LEU A 510 2.75 13.02 -16.59
N ALA A 511 2.17 14.03 -15.93
CA ALA A 511 2.62 14.41 -14.58
C ALA A 511 2.52 13.25 -13.59
N LEU A 512 1.43 12.46 -13.63
CA LEU A 512 1.14 11.32 -12.78
C LEU A 512 1.68 9.98 -13.30
N ALA A 513 2.56 9.99 -14.32
CA ALA A 513 3.16 8.78 -14.85
C ALA A 513 3.97 8.05 -13.78
N LYS A 514 3.84 6.72 -13.71
CA LYS A 514 4.50 5.92 -12.65
C LYS A 514 6.01 5.91 -12.79
N ARG A 515 6.51 5.88 -14.01
CA ARG A 515 7.94 5.98 -14.30
C ARG A 515 8.31 7.45 -14.41
N ALA A 516 9.32 7.89 -13.64
CA ALA A 516 9.78 9.28 -13.60
C ALA A 516 10.23 9.79 -14.98
N GLU A 517 10.84 8.92 -15.81
CA GLU A 517 11.33 9.28 -17.14
C GLU A 517 10.22 9.64 -18.13
N LEU A 518 8.99 9.21 -17.87
CA LEU A 518 7.83 9.53 -18.70
C LEU A 518 7.17 10.87 -18.32
N ARG A 519 7.55 11.45 -17.17
CA ARG A 519 7.04 12.75 -16.71
C ARG A 519 7.71 13.90 -17.47
N PHE A 520 7.24 15.10 -17.22
CA PHE A 520 7.90 16.32 -17.68
C PHE A 520 9.34 16.43 -17.15
N GLU A 521 10.18 17.14 -17.85
CA GLU A 521 11.59 17.32 -17.45
C GLU A 521 11.72 18.37 -16.34
N SER A 522 10.85 19.37 -16.33
CA SER A 522 10.80 20.42 -15.30
C SER A 522 9.38 20.74 -14.86
N ALA A 523 9.26 21.35 -13.69
CA ALA A 523 7.97 21.88 -13.21
C ALA A 523 7.42 22.97 -14.13
N ALA A 524 8.30 23.81 -14.69
CA ALA A 524 7.92 24.85 -15.65
C ALA A 524 7.33 24.25 -16.94
N GLU A 525 7.91 23.15 -17.48
CA GLU A 525 7.35 22.44 -18.64
C GLU A 525 5.94 21.92 -18.34
N PHE A 526 5.73 21.34 -17.15
CA PHE A 526 4.39 20.87 -16.75
C PHE A 526 3.38 22.03 -16.67
N ALA A 527 3.76 23.14 -16.03
CA ALA A 527 2.89 24.31 -15.92
C ALA A 527 2.50 24.86 -17.30
N ALA A 528 3.47 25.08 -18.20
CA ALA A 528 3.24 25.53 -19.56
C ALA A 528 2.33 24.56 -20.35
N ALA A 529 2.57 23.26 -20.22
CA ALA A 529 1.75 22.22 -20.85
C ALA A 529 0.30 22.26 -20.34
N LEU A 530 0.08 22.46 -19.03
CA LEU A 530 -1.26 22.54 -18.45
C LEU A 530 -2.02 23.77 -18.93
N VAL A 531 -1.35 24.93 -19.07
CA VAL A 531 -1.94 26.15 -19.67
C VAL A 531 -2.36 25.92 -21.12
N LEU A 532 -1.54 25.24 -21.92
CA LEU A 532 -1.91 24.90 -23.31
C LEU A 532 -3.04 23.86 -23.34
N ALA A 533 -2.98 22.87 -22.46
CA ALA A 533 -3.99 21.83 -22.35
C ALA A 533 -5.37 22.39 -21.94
N SER A 534 -5.44 23.40 -21.06
CA SER A 534 -6.69 24.05 -20.67
C SER A 534 -7.39 24.73 -21.85
N LYS A 535 -6.65 25.09 -22.93
CA LYS A 535 -7.13 25.68 -24.17
C LYS A 535 -7.32 24.63 -25.29
N GLY A 536 -7.15 23.33 -25.01
CA GLY A 536 -7.18 22.26 -26.01
C GLY A 536 -6.03 22.32 -27.04
N LYS A 537 -4.91 22.97 -26.69
CA LYS A 537 -3.75 23.21 -27.55
C LYS A 537 -2.48 22.52 -27.09
N LEU A 538 -2.60 21.34 -26.43
CA LEU A 538 -1.44 20.57 -26.02
C LEU A 538 -0.60 20.20 -27.26
N PRO A 539 0.74 20.44 -27.28
CA PRO A 539 1.61 20.10 -28.41
C PRO A 539 1.52 18.63 -28.80
N ALA A 540 1.57 18.34 -30.11
CA ALA A 540 1.43 16.99 -30.65
C ALA A 540 2.44 15.99 -30.02
N PRO A 541 3.74 16.30 -29.85
CA PRO A 541 4.68 15.37 -29.20
C PRO A 541 4.29 15.00 -27.76
N LEU A 542 3.80 15.97 -26.98
CA LEU A 542 3.31 15.73 -25.60
C LEU A 542 2.01 14.92 -25.61
N ARG A 543 1.11 15.23 -26.54
CA ARG A 543 -0.16 14.51 -26.72
C ARG A 543 0.08 13.04 -27.08
N ASP A 544 1.01 12.76 -27.99
CA ASP A 544 1.34 11.38 -28.40
C ASP A 544 2.04 10.62 -27.27
N ARG A 545 2.97 11.27 -26.57
CA ARG A 545 3.63 10.71 -25.36
C ARG A 545 2.61 10.36 -24.28
N ALA A 546 1.64 11.25 -24.04
CA ALA A 546 0.56 11.03 -23.07
C ALA A 546 -0.37 9.89 -23.48
N LYS A 547 -0.79 9.83 -24.73
CA LYS A 547 -1.61 8.72 -25.27
C LYS A 547 -0.89 7.39 -25.13
N ALA A 548 0.41 7.33 -25.44
CA ALA A 548 1.22 6.12 -25.26
C ALA A 548 1.34 5.70 -23.79
N ALA A 549 1.45 6.66 -22.85
CA ALA A 549 1.46 6.40 -21.42
C ALA A 549 0.12 5.84 -20.94
N VAL A 550 -1.00 6.45 -21.34
CA VAL A 550 -2.36 6.01 -21.02
C VAL A 550 -2.68 4.65 -21.65
N ALA A 551 -2.18 4.35 -22.85
CA ALA A 551 -2.37 3.04 -23.48
C ALA A 551 -1.68 1.91 -22.69
N LYS A 552 -0.52 2.19 -22.07
CA LYS A 552 0.21 1.23 -21.22
C LYS A 552 -0.42 1.07 -19.83
N LEU A 553 -0.94 2.14 -19.25
CA LEU A 553 -1.60 2.15 -17.95
C LEU A 553 -2.85 3.05 -18.03
N PRO A 554 -4.00 2.50 -18.42
CA PRO A 554 -5.25 3.25 -18.58
C PRO A 554 -5.71 3.90 -17.29
N TRP A 555 -6.47 5.01 -17.42
CA TRP A 555 -7.16 5.65 -16.31
C TRP A 555 -8.01 4.65 -15.51
N GLY A 556 -8.05 4.82 -14.21
CA GLY A 556 -8.90 4.04 -13.32
C GLY A 556 -10.39 4.27 -13.59
N ARG A 557 -11.23 3.30 -13.21
CA ARG A 557 -12.68 3.46 -13.32
C ARG A 557 -13.19 4.40 -12.22
N LYS A 558 -14.20 5.21 -12.54
CA LYS A 558 -14.95 6.03 -11.58
C LYS A 558 -15.55 5.09 -10.53
N VAL A 559 -15.11 5.20 -9.28
CA VAL A 559 -15.77 4.50 -8.17
C VAL A 559 -17.10 5.22 -7.94
N ARG A 560 -18.23 4.55 -8.27
CA ARG A 560 -19.56 5.06 -7.92
C ARG A 560 -19.62 5.18 -6.40
N GLY A 561 -19.74 6.40 -5.92
CA GLY A 561 -19.99 6.67 -4.51
C GLY A 561 -21.32 6.01 -4.11
N ARG A 562 -21.37 5.52 -2.88
CA ARG A 562 -22.54 4.81 -2.31
C ARG A 562 -23.64 5.79 -1.87
N ASN A 563 -23.70 6.97 -2.45
CA ASN A 563 -24.78 7.96 -2.26
C ASN A 563 -24.98 8.70 -3.60
N ASP A 564 -25.86 8.15 -4.41
CA ASP A 564 -26.74 8.85 -5.37
C ASP A 564 -28.12 8.19 -5.22
#